data_ef1140e89df8a1cdafa1d37007126650
#
_entry.id   ef1140e89df8a1cdafa1d37007126650
#
_cell.length_a   1.000
_cell.length_b   1.000
_cell.length_c   1.000
_cell.angle_alpha   90.00
_cell.angle_beta   90.00
_cell.angle_gamma   90.00
#
_symmetry.space_group_name_H-M   'P 1'
#
loop_
_entity.id
_entity.type
_entity.pdbx_description
1 polymer ?
#
loop_
_entity_poly.entity_id
_entity_poly.type
_entity_poly.pdbx_seq_one_letter_code
_entity_poly.pdbx_strand_id
1 'polypeptide(L)'
;MNVYLNAVSARFAKKLGLRTSNMLGQPLSFPYFNAFKEPLLSLELLYHYIDLEIDRTLQHAGWDKSELKNIPILFGSTAYMISDCETRVAHHQALPKEYNLTTIAEDFGNRYQTEVFSFATSCTSSAQAIGYAYKMLKVGMYKKALVVGFEMFNRLTFEHFQSMNLLSQADEYQPFINPTGIVLGEGVGCVALSTEKNESFPCEILGITTITDNENLTNSSETALHQLLTHCLAKTNLKTESIQGIKVHGVGGNSDEMEQSVLQELFPNTETILVKPYMGHTLGASGTLE
;
A
#
# COMPACT_ATOMS: atom_id res chain seq x y z
N MET A 1 8.42 -13.18 -20.38
CA MET A 1 8.21 -14.24 -19.36
C MET A 1 6.89 -14.00 -18.67
N ASN A 2 6.22 -15.03 -18.14
CA ASN A 2 5.08 -14.84 -17.26
C ASN A 2 5.56 -14.45 -15.86
N VAL A 3 4.75 -13.72 -15.13
CA VAL A 3 5.07 -13.31 -13.76
C VAL A 3 3.92 -13.73 -12.86
N TYR A 4 4.25 -14.36 -11.76
CA TYR A 4 3.29 -14.93 -10.83
C TYR A 4 3.42 -14.28 -9.45
N LEU A 5 2.28 -14.11 -8.79
CA LEU A 5 2.21 -13.88 -7.36
C LEU A 5 2.33 -15.23 -6.66
N ASN A 6 3.39 -15.41 -5.87
CA ASN A 6 3.71 -16.70 -5.27
C ASN A 6 3.28 -16.82 -3.81
N ALA A 7 3.33 -15.72 -3.07
CA ALA A 7 2.90 -15.68 -1.68
C ALA A 7 2.65 -14.23 -1.23
N VAL A 8 1.88 -14.12 -0.18
CA VAL A 8 1.62 -12.85 0.51
C VAL A 8 1.66 -13.05 2.01
N SER A 9 2.03 -12.00 2.73
CA SER A 9 1.87 -11.89 4.17
C SER A 9 1.48 -10.45 4.52
N ALA A 10 0.62 -10.28 5.49
CA ALA A 10 0.12 -8.96 5.86
C ALA A 10 -0.15 -8.86 7.36
N ARG A 11 0.22 -7.71 7.91
CA ARG A 11 -0.13 -7.23 9.25
C ARG A 11 -0.94 -5.97 9.10
N PHE A 12 -2.18 -6.01 9.49
CA PHE A 12 -3.11 -4.88 9.49
C PHE A 12 -4.04 -4.96 10.70
N ALA A 13 -4.79 -3.89 10.96
CA ALA A 13 -5.76 -3.86 12.05
C ALA A 13 -6.93 -4.80 11.78
N LYS A 14 -7.36 -5.51 12.82
CA LYS A 14 -8.57 -6.36 12.75
C LYS A 14 -9.83 -5.66 13.26
N LYS A 15 -9.68 -4.50 13.88
CA LYS A 15 -10.79 -3.73 14.48
C LYS A 15 -10.53 -2.24 14.31
N LEU A 16 -11.59 -1.52 14.12
CA LEU A 16 -11.60 -0.07 14.17
C LEU A 16 -11.30 0.40 15.60
N GLY A 17 -10.43 1.38 15.72
CA GLY A 17 -10.10 2.07 16.96
C GLY A 17 -10.22 3.57 16.77
N LEU A 18 -9.58 4.34 17.64
CA LEU A 18 -9.58 5.80 17.60
C LEU A 18 -8.14 6.32 17.66
N ARG A 19 -7.92 7.46 17.02
CA ARG A 19 -6.75 8.34 17.21
C ARG A 19 -7.22 9.75 17.53
N THR A 20 -6.53 10.40 18.46
CA THR A 20 -6.85 11.74 18.87
C THR A 20 -5.84 12.73 18.32
N SER A 21 -6.33 13.77 17.68
CA SER A 21 -5.58 14.96 17.30
C SER A 21 -5.81 16.07 18.32
N ASN A 22 -4.78 16.86 18.57
CA ASN A 22 -4.86 18.06 19.42
C ASN A 22 -4.71 19.35 18.60
N MET A 23 -4.96 19.28 17.31
CA MET A 23 -4.90 20.44 16.44
C MET A 23 -5.88 21.52 16.92
N LEU A 24 -5.46 22.78 16.88
CA LEU A 24 -6.25 23.93 17.36
C LEU A 24 -6.56 23.93 18.87
N GLY A 25 -5.78 23.17 19.66
CA GLY A 25 -5.89 23.19 21.13
C GLY A 25 -7.11 22.45 21.70
N GLN A 26 -7.87 21.75 20.85
CA GLN A 26 -8.97 20.89 21.30
C GLN A 26 -8.75 19.45 20.84
N PRO A 27 -8.90 18.47 21.77
CA PRO A 27 -8.78 17.07 21.40
C PRO A 27 -9.99 16.65 20.56
N LEU A 28 -9.73 16.16 19.34
CA LEU A 28 -10.72 15.56 18.46
C LEU A 28 -10.30 14.12 18.16
N SER A 29 -11.22 13.18 18.32
CA SER A 29 -10.98 11.75 18.03
C SER A 29 -11.64 11.34 16.74
N PHE A 30 -10.90 10.55 15.95
CA PHE A 30 -11.34 10.04 14.66
C PHE A 30 -11.15 8.54 14.61
N PRO A 31 -12.01 7.82 13.88
CA PRO A 31 -11.82 6.42 13.57
C PRO A 31 -10.45 6.17 12.91
N TYR A 32 -9.78 5.10 13.30
CA TYR A 32 -8.48 4.70 12.77
C TYR A 32 -8.25 3.19 12.92
N PHE A 33 -7.67 2.55 11.94
CA PHE A 33 -7.31 1.15 11.99
C PHE A 33 -5.89 0.95 12.53
N ASN A 34 -5.79 0.67 13.83
CA ASN A 34 -4.53 0.51 14.57
C ASN A 34 -4.01 -0.92 14.43
N ALA A 35 -2.95 -1.14 13.65
CA ALA A 35 -2.31 -2.45 13.45
C ALA A 35 -1.25 -2.77 14.50
N PHE A 36 -0.69 -1.76 15.12
CA PHE A 36 0.38 -1.86 16.10
C PHE A 36 -0.11 -1.49 17.50
N LYS A 37 0.56 -2.02 18.53
CA LYS A 37 0.25 -1.72 19.93
C LYS A 37 0.76 -0.35 20.35
N GLU A 38 1.91 0.01 19.82
CA GLU A 38 2.60 1.26 20.11
C GLU A 38 1.89 2.41 19.39
N PRO A 39 1.68 3.56 20.05
CA PRO A 39 1.04 4.70 19.41
C PRO A 39 1.90 5.33 18.30
N LEU A 40 3.22 5.23 18.41
CA LEU A 40 4.22 5.62 17.43
C LEU A 40 5.26 4.51 17.34
N LEU A 41 5.76 4.22 16.16
CA LEU A 41 6.79 3.19 15.94
C LEU A 41 8.18 3.80 15.78
N SER A 42 9.14 3.29 16.55
CA SER A 42 10.55 3.48 16.26
C SER A 42 10.97 2.70 15.01
N LEU A 43 12.10 3.08 14.40
CA LEU A 43 12.66 2.33 13.27
C LEU A 43 12.97 0.87 13.64
N GLU A 44 13.45 0.63 14.86
CA GLU A 44 13.74 -0.73 15.33
C GLU A 44 12.50 -1.62 15.31
N LEU A 45 11.37 -1.12 15.81
CA LEU A 45 10.11 -1.85 15.80
C LEU A 45 9.56 -2.01 14.37
N LEU A 46 9.68 -0.99 13.53
CA LEU A 46 9.31 -1.09 12.13
C LEU A 46 10.11 -2.20 11.43
N TYR A 47 11.43 -2.21 11.61
CA TYR A 47 12.31 -3.23 11.01
C TYR A 47 11.94 -4.62 11.49
N HIS A 48 11.66 -4.78 12.79
CA HIS A 48 11.16 -6.05 13.32
C HIS A 48 9.87 -6.52 12.62
N TYR A 49 8.89 -5.63 12.42
CA TYR A 49 7.65 -6.00 11.73
C TYR A 49 7.87 -6.30 10.25
N ILE A 50 8.73 -5.56 9.57
CA ILE A 50 9.11 -5.84 8.17
C ILE A 50 9.78 -7.22 8.07
N ASP A 51 10.76 -7.51 8.93
CA ASP A 51 11.45 -8.81 8.97
C ASP A 51 10.47 -9.97 9.18
N LEU A 52 9.50 -9.82 10.08
CA LEU A 52 8.48 -10.84 10.32
C LEU A 52 7.62 -11.11 9.07
N GLU A 53 7.21 -10.08 8.36
CA GLU A 53 6.37 -10.28 7.16
C GLU A 53 7.21 -10.79 5.98
N ILE A 54 8.49 -10.43 5.85
CA ILE A 54 9.41 -11.04 4.90
C ILE A 54 9.57 -12.53 5.20
N ASP A 55 9.89 -12.91 6.44
CA ASP A 55 10.09 -14.31 6.83
C ASP A 55 8.85 -15.17 6.58
N ARG A 56 7.65 -14.66 6.90
CA ARG A 56 6.38 -15.34 6.61
C ARG A 56 6.15 -15.50 5.10
N THR A 57 6.43 -14.46 4.33
CA THR A 57 6.25 -14.50 2.88
C THR A 57 7.19 -15.51 2.23
N LEU A 58 8.46 -15.56 2.65
CA LEU A 58 9.41 -16.57 2.19
C LEU A 58 8.92 -17.99 2.54
N GLN A 59 8.46 -18.20 3.76
CA GLN A 59 7.90 -19.49 4.19
C GLN A 59 6.70 -19.91 3.33
N HIS A 60 5.75 -19.00 3.08
CA HIS A 60 4.58 -19.28 2.24
C HIS A 60 4.95 -19.54 0.77
N ALA A 61 5.99 -18.86 0.28
CA ALA A 61 6.51 -19.07 -1.09
C ALA A 61 7.37 -20.35 -1.22
N GLY A 62 7.77 -20.96 -0.10
CA GLY A 62 8.71 -22.06 -0.09
C GLY A 62 10.13 -21.66 -0.48
N TRP A 63 10.52 -20.40 -0.24
CA TRP A 63 11.84 -19.87 -0.57
C TRP A 63 12.76 -19.90 0.65
N ASP A 64 14.02 -20.30 0.42
CA ASP A 64 15.02 -20.29 1.49
C ASP A 64 15.51 -18.87 1.76
N LYS A 65 15.65 -18.52 3.04
CA LYS A 65 16.14 -17.18 3.47
C LYS A 65 17.55 -16.87 2.92
N SER A 66 18.37 -17.87 2.68
CA SER A 66 19.71 -17.71 2.10
C SER A 66 19.68 -17.22 0.64
N GLU A 67 18.54 -17.36 -0.04
CA GLU A 67 18.34 -16.85 -1.40
C GLU A 67 18.17 -15.34 -1.45
N LEU A 68 17.84 -14.66 -0.31
CA LEU A 68 17.57 -13.22 -0.26
C LEU A 68 18.65 -12.37 -0.91
N LYS A 69 19.91 -12.77 -0.83
CA LYS A 69 21.02 -12.08 -1.50
C LYS A 69 20.88 -11.96 -3.02
N ASN A 70 20.01 -12.75 -3.63
CA ASN A 70 19.74 -12.77 -5.08
C ASN A 70 18.30 -12.29 -5.39
N ILE A 71 17.54 -11.87 -4.40
CA ILE A 71 16.15 -11.46 -4.51
C ILE A 71 16.07 -9.97 -4.19
N PRO A 72 15.83 -9.07 -5.15
CA PRO A 72 15.67 -7.66 -4.87
C PRO A 72 14.44 -7.43 -4.00
N ILE A 73 14.54 -6.44 -3.11
CA ILE A 73 13.43 -5.98 -2.27
C ILE A 73 13.01 -4.59 -2.75
N LEU A 74 11.72 -4.39 -2.95
CA LEU A 74 11.16 -3.12 -3.39
C LEU A 74 10.24 -2.58 -2.28
N PHE A 75 10.62 -1.46 -1.68
CA PHE A 75 9.86 -0.80 -0.63
C PHE A 75 8.90 0.25 -1.16
N GLY A 76 7.67 0.29 -0.63
CA GLY A 76 6.68 1.32 -0.88
C GLY A 76 6.11 1.89 0.42
N SER A 77 6.26 3.20 0.64
CA SER A 77 5.72 3.89 1.82
C SER A 77 5.49 5.37 1.51
N THR A 78 4.56 6.00 2.21
CA THR A 78 4.31 7.44 2.14
C THR A 78 5.05 8.19 3.24
N ALA A 79 4.92 7.74 4.47
CA ALA A 79 5.39 8.45 5.67
C ALA A 79 6.69 7.87 6.26
N TYR A 80 7.16 6.78 5.72
CA TYR A 80 8.41 6.07 6.03
C TYR A 80 8.94 6.26 7.47
N MET A 81 9.76 7.26 7.78
CA MET A 81 10.42 7.46 9.08
C MET A 81 9.72 8.47 10.00
N ILE A 82 8.61 9.09 9.61
CA ILE A 82 8.01 10.20 10.38
C ILE A 82 7.60 9.73 11.79
N SER A 83 7.05 8.52 11.93
CA SER A 83 6.69 7.96 13.24
C SER A 83 7.90 7.85 14.18
N ASP A 84 9.06 7.41 13.67
CA ASP A 84 10.33 7.37 14.45
C ASP A 84 10.80 8.78 14.82
N CYS A 85 10.73 9.73 13.90
CA CYS A 85 11.08 11.11 14.19
C CYS A 85 10.19 11.69 15.32
N GLU A 86 8.91 11.47 15.28
CA GLU A 86 7.98 11.88 16.33
C GLU A 86 8.26 11.17 17.66
N THR A 87 8.60 9.88 17.62
CA THR A 87 9.02 9.11 18.81
C THR A 87 10.26 9.73 19.44
N ARG A 88 11.28 10.05 18.63
CA ARG A 88 12.51 10.71 19.10
C ARG A 88 12.23 12.08 19.72
N VAL A 89 11.43 12.91 19.06
CA VAL A 89 11.04 14.20 19.59
C VAL A 89 10.32 14.06 20.95
N ALA A 90 9.40 13.13 21.08
CA ALA A 90 8.69 12.84 22.33
C ALA A 90 9.63 12.42 23.47
N HIS A 91 10.76 11.78 23.17
CA HIS A 91 11.75 11.32 24.13
C HIS A 91 12.99 12.25 24.23
N HIS A 92 12.93 13.46 23.67
CA HIS A 92 14.06 14.42 23.62
C HIS A 92 15.35 13.83 23.02
N GLN A 93 15.23 12.92 22.06
CA GLN A 93 16.34 12.33 21.33
C GLN A 93 16.66 13.12 20.06
N ALA A 94 17.90 13.04 19.61
CA ALA A 94 18.31 13.67 18.35
C ALA A 94 17.62 13.03 17.16
N LEU A 95 17.18 13.87 16.21
CA LEU A 95 16.68 13.39 14.93
C LEU A 95 17.81 12.78 14.09
N PRO A 96 17.53 11.79 13.25
CA PRO A 96 18.52 11.27 12.32
C PRO A 96 18.95 12.38 11.35
N LYS A 97 20.17 12.29 10.83
CA LYS A 97 20.68 13.26 9.83
C LYS A 97 19.91 13.16 8.52
N GLU A 98 19.52 11.95 8.16
CA GLU A 98 18.70 11.63 6.99
C GLU A 98 17.45 10.88 7.44
N TYR A 99 16.30 11.27 6.91
CA TYR A 99 15.01 10.64 7.21
C TYR A 99 14.17 10.53 5.94
N ASN A 100 14.62 9.60 5.12
CA ASN A 100 13.96 9.27 3.86
C ASN A 100 13.84 7.74 3.69
N LEU A 101 13.05 7.32 2.72
CA LEU A 101 12.84 5.89 2.46
C LEU A 101 14.12 5.18 2.02
N THR A 102 15.07 5.89 1.42
CA THR A 102 16.37 5.34 0.99
C THR A 102 17.19 4.86 2.17
N THR A 103 17.16 5.56 3.31
CA THR A 103 17.85 5.12 4.54
C THR A 103 17.38 3.72 4.96
N ILE A 104 16.06 3.48 4.97
CA ILE A 104 15.51 2.16 5.27
C ILE A 104 15.98 1.13 4.24
N ALA A 105 15.98 1.50 2.96
CA ALA A 105 16.42 0.61 1.88
C ALA A 105 17.90 0.23 2.02
N GLU A 106 18.78 1.18 2.35
CA GLU A 106 20.21 0.93 2.58
C GLU A 106 20.44 0.00 3.78
N ASP A 107 19.71 0.20 4.88
CA ASP A 107 19.79 -0.67 6.06
C ASP A 107 19.41 -2.11 5.74
N PHE A 108 18.32 -2.31 5.01
CA PHE A 108 17.88 -3.64 4.57
C PHE A 108 18.80 -4.24 3.51
N GLY A 109 19.31 -3.44 2.57
CA GLY A 109 20.31 -3.86 1.59
C GLY A 109 21.57 -4.39 2.26
N ASN A 110 22.07 -3.67 3.26
CA ASN A 110 23.23 -4.10 4.07
C ASN A 110 22.92 -5.36 4.89
N ARG A 111 21.74 -5.45 5.48
CA ARG A 111 21.32 -6.59 6.31
C ARG A 111 21.19 -7.89 5.52
N TYR A 112 20.56 -7.84 4.36
CA TYR A 112 20.27 -9.01 3.54
C TYR A 112 21.25 -9.22 2.39
N GLN A 113 22.21 -8.31 2.21
CA GLN A 113 23.20 -8.33 1.13
C GLN A 113 22.54 -8.41 -0.24
N THR A 114 21.46 -7.62 -0.44
CA THR A 114 20.67 -7.60 -1.67
C THR A 114 20.41 -6.16 -2.12
N GLU A 115 19.99 -6.02 -3.37
CA GLU A 115 19.55 -4.74 -3.90
C GLU A 115 18.18 -4.36 -3.34
N VAL A 116 18.04 -3.13 -2.90
CA VAL A 116 16.78 -2.60 -2.38
C VAL A 116 16.41 -1.31 -3.10
N PHE A 117 15.18 -1.24 -3.58
CA PHE A 117 14.62 -0.10 -4.31
C PHE A 117 13.51 0.56 -3.48
N SER A 118 13.41 1.87 -3.55
CA SER A 118 12.46 2.67 -2.77
C SER A 118 11.46 3.39 -3.66
N PHE A 119 10.19 3.35 -3.29
CA PHE A 119 9.09 4.01 -3.99
C PHE A 119 8.28 4.86 -3.00
N ALA A 120 8.23 6.17 -3.26
CA ALA A 120 7.43 7.14 -2.51
C ALA A 120 6.56 7.94 -3.49
N THR A 121 5.42 7.38 -3.84
CA THR A 121 4.45 7.93 -4.81
C THR A 121 3.05 8.02 -4.17
N SER A 122 2.99 8.54 -2.95
CA SER A 122 1.76 8.65 -2.15
C SER A 122 1.05 7.29 -2.00
N CYS A 123 -0.28 7.26 -2.10
CA CYS A 123 -1.08 6.05 -1.88
C CYS A 123 -0.78 4.91 -2.88
N THR A 124 -0.05 5.18 -3.96
CA THR A 124 0.34 4.19 -4.97
C THR A 124 1.73 3.59 -4.75
N SER A 125 2.46 3.95 -3.68
CA SER A 125 3.87 3.59 -3.48
C SER A 125 4.13 2.09 -3.62
N SER A 126 3.45 1.24 -2.87
CA SER A 126 3.65 -0.21 -2.96
C SER A 126 3.06 -0.83 -4.24
N ALA A 127 2.00 -0.25 -4.82
CA ALA A 127 1.50 -0.67 -6.13
C ALA A 127 2.52 -0.36 -7.24
N GLN A 128 3.18 0.79 -7.20
CA GLN A 128 4.29 1.11 -8.12
C GLN A 128 5.46 0.15 -7.93
N ALA A 129 5.81 -0.17 -6.67
CA ALA A 129 6.84 -1.17 -6.37
C ALA A 129 6.50 -2.55 -6.99
N ILE A 130 5.24 -3.03 -6.88
CA ILE A 130 4.77 -4.24 -7.58
C ILE A 130 4.93 -4.09 -9.10
N GLY A 131 4.57 -2.92 -9.65
CA GLY A 131 4.70 -2.63 -11.08
C GLY A 131 6.14 -2.69 -11.58
N TYR A 132 7.09 -2.20 -10.80
CA TYR A 132 8.52 -2.27 -11.13
C TYR A 132 9.07 -3.69 -10.98
N ALA A 133 8.72 -4.40 -9.91
CA ALA A 133 9.08 -5.81 -9.74
C ALA A 133 8.58 -6.66 -10.93
N TYR A 134 7.30 -6.47 -11.33
CA TYR A 134 6.74 -7.11 -12.53
C TYR A 134 7.58 -6.83 -13.78
N LYS A 135 7.97 -5.57 -14.02
CA LYS A 135 8.79 -5.21 -15.19
C LYS A 135 10.16 -5.86 -15.15
N MET A 136 10.85 -5.85 -14.00
CA MET A 136 12.16 -6.47 -13.81
C MET A 136 12.11 -7.99 -14.09
N LEU A 137 11.09 -8.67 -13.57
CA LEU A 137 10.86 -10.10 -13.80
C LEU A 137 10.50 -10.36 -15.27
N LYS A 138 9.62 -9.55 -15.86
CA LYS A 138 9.16 -9.71 -17.25
C LYS A 138 10.30 -9.67 -18.26
N VAL A 139 11.29 -8.79 -18.04
CA VAL A 139 12.47 -8.67 -18.91
C VAL A 139 13.60 -9.62 -18.55
N GLY A 140 13.43 -10.41 -17.47
CA GLY A 140 14.42 -11.42 -17.04
C GLY A 140 15.62 -10.86 -16.29
N MET A 141 15.51 -9.65 -15.73
CA MET A 141 16.58 -9.07 -14.89
C MET A 141 16.73 -9.87 -13.59
N TYR A 142 15.62 -10.34 -13.02
CA TYR A 142 15.56 -11.21 -11.86
C TYR A 142 14.58 -12.35 -12.10
N LYS A 143 14.68 -13.44 -11.34
CA LYS A 143 13.72 -14.55 -11.32
C LYS A 143 12.70 -14.44 -10.21
N LYS A 144 13.07 -13.82 -9.10
CA LYS A 144 12.28 -13.61 -7.89
C LYS A 144 12.39 -12.15 -7.45
N ALA A 145 11.38 -11.61 -6.79
CA ALA A 145 11.39 -10.29 -6.17
C ALA A 145 10.45 -10.28 -4.94
N LEU A 146 10.81 -9.51 -3.93
CA LEU A 146 9.93 -9.20 -2.80
C LEU A 146 9.49 -7.73 -2.89
N VAL A 147 8.22 -7.49 -2.65
CA VAL A 147 7.68 -6.12 -2.51
C VAL A 147 7.13 -5.96 -1.11
N VAL A 148 7.58 -4.93 -0.41
CA VAL A 148 7.12 -4.62 0.96
C VAL A 148 6.51 -3.24 0.97
N GLY A 149 5.23 -3.17 1.30
CA GLY A 149 4.54 -1.92 1.59
C GLY A 149 4.37 -1.77 3.09
N PHE A 150 4.65 -0.59 3.61
CA PHE A 150 4.45 -0.32 5.03
C PHE A 150 3.98 1.11 5.25
N GLU A 151 3.13 1.26 6.23
CA GLU A 151 2.65 2.56 6.69
C GLU A 151 2.38 2.50 8.18
N MET A 152 2.77 3.56 8.89
CA MET A 152 2.62 3.68 10.33
C MET A 152 1.92 4.98 10.65
N PHE A 153 1.15 4.97 11.74
CA PHE A 153 0.60 6.20 12.28
C PHE A 153 1.71 7.21 12.53
N ASN A 154 1.48 8.43 12.13
CA ASN A 154 2.21 9.60 12.55
C ASN A 154 1.26 10.81 12.60
N ARG A 155 1.54 11.72 13.52
CA ARG A 155 0.66 12.89 13.77
C ARG A 155 0.67 13.84 12.60
N LEU A 156 1.83 14.04 11.96
CA LEU A 156 1.96 15.00 10.87
C LEU A 156 1.00 14.64 9.72
N THR A 157 1.02 13.41 9.25
CA THR A 157 0.11 12.97 8.18
C THR A 157 -1.34 13.01 8.64
N PHE A 158 -1.63 12.52 9.85
CA PHE A 158 -2.98 12.45 10.38
C PHE A 158 -3.60 13.86 10.53
N GLU A 159 -2.88 14.80 11.13
CA GLU A 159 -3.32 16.18 11.32
C GLU A 159 -3.38 16.95 9.99
N HIS A 160 -2.56 16.57 9.00
CA HIS A 160 -2.66 17.11 7.64
C HIS A 160 -3.98 16.69 6.98
N PHE A 161 -4.36 15.42 7.02
CA PHE A 161 -5.65 14.94 6.52
C PHE A 161 -6.83 15.61 7.26
N GLN A 162 -6.71 15.77 8.57
CA GLN A 162 -7.70 16.51 9.36
C GLN A 162 -7.82 17.97 8.91
N SER A 163 -6.70 18.67 8.69
CA SER A 163 -6.71 20.08 8.28
C SER A 163 -7.37 20.31 6.93
N MET A 164 -7.32 19.32 6.07
CA MET A 164 -8.00 19.31 4.77
C MET A 164 -9.48 18.87 4.87
N ASN A 165 -9.98 18.56 6.08
CA ASN A 165 -11.33 18.04 6.32
C ASN A 165 -11.63 16.74 5.53
N LEU A 166 -10.63 15.86 5.42
CA LEU A 166 -10.75 14.60 4.68
C LEU A 166 -11.11 13.41 5.57
N LEU A 167 -10.90 13.50 6.91
CA LEU A 167 -11.14 12.39 7.82
C LEU A 167 -12.62 12.23 8.16
N SER A 168 -13.10 11.00 8.14
CA SER A 168 -14.42 10.63 8.63
C SER A 168 -14.50 10.75 10.15
N GLN A 169 -15.66 11.19 10.65
CA GLN A 169 -16.05 11.18 12.07
C GLN A 169 -17.15 10.16 12.34
N ALA A 170 -17.58 9.41 11.33
CA ALA A 170 -18.64 8.43 11.46
C ALA A 170 -18.16 7.16 12.19
N ASP A 171 -19.04 6.54 12.95
CA ASP A 171 -18.77 5.27 13.66
C ASP A 171 -18.60 4.08 12.71
N GLU A 172 -19.15 4.18 11.50
CA GLU A 172 -19.04 3.17 10.47
C GLU A 172 -18.32 3.71 9.24
N TYR A 173 -17.42 2.90 8.68
CA TYR A 173 -16.68 3.22 7.47
C TYR A 173 -17.25 2.44 6.29
N GLN A 174 -18.00 3.12 5.43
CA GLN A 174 -18.73 2.53 4.32
C GLN A 174 -18.46 3.29 2.99
N PRO A 175 -17.22 3.25 2.46
CA PRO A 175 -16.94 3.83 1.14
C PRO A 175 -17.87 3.22 0.08
N PHE A 176 -18.20 4.00 -0.94
CA PHE A 176 -19.17 3.70 -2.00
C PHE A 176 -20.65 3.66 -1.55
N ILE A 177 -20.94 3.34 -0.30
CA ILE A 177 -22.32 3.20 0.20
C ILE A 177 -22.76 4.48 0.89
N ASN A 178 -21.95 4.96 1.82
CA ASN A 178 -22.17 6.19 2.57
C ASN A 178 -20.82 6.88 2.82
N PRO A 179 -20.29 7.59 1.82
CA PRO A 179 -18.98 8.23 1.94
C PRO A 179 -19.05 9.44 2.90
N THR A 180 -18.47 9.29 4.08
CA THR A 180 -18.43 10.33 5.13
C THR A 180 -17.04 10.90 5.35
N GLY A 181 -16.08 10.51 4.53
CA GLY A 181 -14.67 10.84 4.65
C GLY A 181 -13.78 9.60 4.75
N ILE A 182 -12.49 9.82 4.81
CA ILE A 182 -11.45 8.78 4.83
C ILE A 182 -11.24 8.29 6.26
N VAL A 183 -11.18 6.99 6.44
CA VAL A 183 -10.64 6.38 7.66
C VAL A 183 -9.26 5.84 7.34
N LEU A 184 -8.23 6.38 8.00
CA LEU A 184 -6.86 5.92 7.80
C LEU A 184 -6.58 4.62 8.55
N GLY A 185 -5.54 3.91 8.09
CA GLY A 185 -5.05 2.69 8.70
C GLY A 185 -3.54 2.58 8.59
N GLU A 186 -2.98 1.62 9.30
CA GLU A 186 -1.56 1.30 9.29
C GLU A 186 -1.34 -0.20 9.07
N GLY A 187 -0.16 -0.57 8.60
CA GLY A 187 0.20 -1.97 8.42
C GLY A 187 1.48 -2.20 7.64
N VAL A 188 1.85 -3.46 7.54
CA VAL A 188 2.97 -3.96 6.73
C VAL A 188 2.46 -5.12 5.88
N GLY A 189 2.67 -5.05 4.57
CA GLY A 189 2.37 -6.12 3.63
C GLY A 189 3.62 -6.54 2.87
N CYS A 190 3.80 -7.83 2.65
CA CYS A 190 4.89 -8.37 1.85
C CYS A 190 4.34 -9.31 0.78
N VAL A 191 4.84 -9.16 -0.44
CA VAL A 191 4.40 -9.89 -1.63
C VAL A 191 5.62 -10.52 -2.31
N ALA A 192 5.55 -11.82 -2.58
CA ALA A 192 6.56 -12.57 -3.33
C ALA A 192 6.12 -12.72 -4.79
N LEU A 193 6.94 -12.27 -5.72
CA LEU A 193 6.74 -12.39 -7.16
C LEU A 193 7.84 -13.24 -7.78
N SER A 194 7.51 -14.08 -8.76
CA SER A 194 8.52 -14.80 -9.53
C SER A 194 8.09 -15.09 -10.98
N THR A 195 9.05 -15.55 -11.77
CA THR A 195 8.80 -16.10 -13.12
C THR A 195 8.40 -17.57 -13.10
N GLU A 196 8.43 -18.21 -11.93
CA GLU A 196 8.04 -19.59 -11.72
C GLU A 196 6.69 -19.67 -11.00
N LYS A 197 5.77 -20.46 -11.54
CA LYS A 197 4.44 -20.63 -10.98
C LYS A 197 4.50 -21.41 -9.66
N ASN A 198 3.82 -20.90 -8.64
CA ASN A 198 3.55 -21.67 -7.42
C ASN A 198 2.24 -22.44 -7.61
N GLU A 199 2.29 -23.77 -7.65
CA GLU A 199 1.10 -24.59 -7.85
C GLU A 199 0.08 -24.51 -6.69
N SER A 200 0.54 -24.19 -5.49
CA SER A 200 -0.33 -23.94 -4.32
C SER A 200 -1.01 -22.59 -4.34
N PHE A 201 -0.50 -21.64 -5.13
CA PHE A 201 -1.05 -20.28 -5.28
C PHE A 201 -0.91 -19.81 -6.75
N PRO A 202 -1.71 -20.38 -7.68
CA PRO A 202 -1.55 -20.16 -9.11
C PRO A 202 -2.14 -18.82 -9.58
N CYS A 203 -1.54 -17.71 -9.19
CA CYS A 203 -1.99 -16.36 -9.55
C CYS A 203 -0.99 -15.70 -10.51
N GLU A 204 -1.37 -15.51 -11.76
CA GLU A 204 -0.57 -14.83 -12.78
C GLU A 204 -0.92 -13.34 -12.85
N ILE A 205 0.10 -12.48 -12.89
CA ILE A 205 -0.04 -11.05 -13.17
C ILE A 205 0.04 -10.83 -14.68
N LEU A 206 -1.10 -10.60 -15.30
CA LEU A 206 -1.20 -10.46 -16.75
C LEU A 206 -0.66 -9.13 -17.26
N GLY A 207 -0.82 -8.05 -16.48
CA GLY A 207 -0.32 -6.73 -16.85
C GLY A 207 -0.47 -5.72 -15.72
N ILE A 208 0.27 -4.63 -15.85
CA ILE A 208 0.19 -3.47 -14.97
C ILE A 208 0.19 -2.20 -15.82
N THR A 209 -0.67 -1.26 -15.46
CA THR A 209 -0.78 0.03 -16.12
C THR A 209 -0.80 1.14 -15.06
N THR A 210 -0.15 2.24 -15.35
CA THR A 210 -0.14 3.43 -14.51
C THR A 210 -0.36 4.67 -15.37
N ILE A 211 -1.12 5.62 -14.83
CA ILE A 211 -1.31 6.95 -15.43
C ILE A 211 -0.97 7.98 -14.34
N THR A 212 -0.32 9.07 -14.73
CA THR A 212 -0.15 10.23 -13.86
C THR A 212 -1.18 11.27 -14.27
N ASP A 213 -2.09 11.57 -13.36
CA ASP A 213 -3.02 12.70 -13.49
C ASP A 213 -2.41 13.92 -12.81
N ASN A 214 -2.28 15.02 -13.51
CA ASN A 214 -1.66 16.25 -13.04
C ASN A 214 -2.66 17.42 -12.93
N GLU A 215 -3.95 17.16 -13.13
CA GLU A 215 -4.99 18.19 -13.04
C GLU A 215 -5.36 18.51 -11.59
N ASN A 216 -5.32 17.51 -10.71
CA ASN A 216 -5.67 17.66 -9.30
C ASN A 216 -4.64 17.02 -8.38
N LEU A 217 -4.43 17.63 -7.22
CA LEU A 217 -3.48 17.13 -6.22
C LEU A 217 -4.01 15.88 -5.48
N THR A 218 -5.29 15.84 -5.19
CA THR A 218 -5.91 14.85 -4.29
C THR A 218 -6.94 13.94 -4.97
N ASN A 219 -7.43 14.32 -6.14
CA ASN A 219 -8.46 13.58 -6.86
C ASN A 219 -7.97 13.18 -8.26
N SER A 220 -8.35 11.99 -8.69
CA SER A 220 -8.18 11.59 -10.09
C SER A 220 -9.34 12.12 -10.93
N SER A 221 -9.08 12.38 -12.22
CA SER A 221 -10.14 12.72 -13.18
C SER A 221 -10.82 11.46 -13.72
N GLU A 222 -12.09 11.58 -14.09
CA GLU A 222 -12.86 10.53 -14.77
C GLU A 222 -12.12 10.03 -16.02
N THR A 223 -11.61 10.97 -16.82
CA THR A 223 -10.84 10.68 -18.04
C THR A 223 -9.58 9.86 -17.75
N ALA A 224 -8.82 10.21 -16.70
CA ALA A 224 -7.60 9.46 -16.33
C ALA A 224 -7.93 8.03 -15.88
N LEU A 225 -8.98 7.85 -15.07
CA LEU A 225 -9.41 6.51 -14.63
C LEU A 225 -9.91 5.67 -15.81
N HIS A 226 -10.73 6.24 -16.69
CA HIS A 226 -11.22 5.56 -17.88
C HIS A 226 -10.05 5.12 -18.78
N GLN A 227 -9.07 6.01 -19.04
CA GLN A 227 -7.87 5.69 -19.80
C GLN A 227 -7.02 4.60 -19.13
N LEU A 228 -6.84 4.65 -17.81
CA LEU A 228 -6.10 3.64 -17.06
C LEU A 228 -6.68 2.24 -17.29
N LEU A 229 -8.00 2.10 -17.13
CA LEU A 229 -8.72 0.82 -17.25
C LEU A 229 -8.71 0.31 -18.69
N THR A 230 -9.01 1.16 -19.66
CA THR A 230 -9.00 0.78 -21.09
C THR A 230 -7.60 0.43 -21.59
N HIS A 231 -6.56 1.14 -21.17
CA HIS A 231 -5.16 0.78 -21.48
C HIS A 231 -4.77 -0.55 -20.84
N CYS A 232 -5.23 -0.84 -19.62
CA CYS A 232 -4.97 -2.12 -18.96
C CYS A 232 -5.58 -3.29 -19.74
N LEU A 233 -6.84 -3.18 -20.15
CA LEU A 233 -7.52 -4.17 -20.96
C LEU A 233 -6.81 -4.38 -22.31
N ALA A 234 -6.48 -3.31 -23.00
CA ALA A 234 -5.78 -3.36 -24.30
C ALA A 234 -4.41 -4.04 -24.16
N LYS A 235 -3.63 -3.70 -23.14
CA LYS A 235 -2.30 -4.26 -22.87
C LYS A 235 -2.32 -5.74 -22.54
N THR A 236 -3.36 -6.20 -21.87
CA THR A 236 -3.55 -7.60 -21.48
C THR A 236 -4.34 -8.39 -22.51
N ASN A 237 -4.87 -7.75 -23.55
CA ASN A 237 -5.77 -8.34 -24.54
C ASN A 237 -7.02 -8.98 -23.93
N LEU A 238 -7.50 -8.41 -22.82
CA LEU A 238 -8.73 -8.84 -22.14
C LEU A 238 -9.91 -7.97 -22.57
N LYS A 239 -11.09 -8.58 -22.56
CA LYS A 239 -12.35 -7.87 -22.76
C LYS A 239 -13.02 -7.61 -21.39
N THR A 240 -13.86 -6.59 -21.32
CA THR A 240 -14.60 -6.23 -20.10
C THR A 240 -15.40 -7.40 -19.55
N GLU A 241 -16.02 -8.20 -20.43
CA GLU A 241 -16.83 -9.36 -20.06
C GLU A 241 -16.01 -10.51 -19.42
N SER A 242 -14.68 -10.49 -19.58
CA SER A 242 -13.78 -11.47 -18.97
C SER A 242 -13.41 -11.13 -17.52
N ILE A 243 -13.75 -9.91 -17.07
CA ILE A 243 -13.43 -9.43 -15.73
C ILE A 243 -14.52 -9.86 -14.76
N GLN A 244 -14.18 -10.69 -13.81
CA GLN A 244 -15.14 -11.25 -12.83
C GLN A 244 -15.26 -10.39 -11.58
N GLY A 245 -14.22 -9.64 -11.21
CA GLY A 245 -14.22 -8.78 -10.05
C GLY A 245 -13.22 -7.64 -10.19
N ILE A 246 -13.52 -6.50 -9.61
CA ILE A 246 -12.65 -5.32 -9.57
C ILE A 246 -12.46 -4.90 -8.12
N LYS A 247 -11.24 -5.00 -7.62
CA LYS A 247 -10.87 -4.36 -6.35
C LYS A 247 -10.72 -2.85 -6.61
N VAL A 248 -11.58 -2.08 -5.99
CA VAL A 248 -11.67 -0.63 -6.19
C VAL A 248 -10.78 0.15 -5.21
N HIS A 249 -10.56 1.43 -5.51
CA HIS A 249 -9.88 2.32 -4.55
C HIS A 249 -10.78 2.62 -3.36
N GLY A 250 -11.98 3.17 -3.56
CA GLY A 250 -13.04 3.34 -2.56
C GLY A 250 -12.57 3.79 -1.18
N VAL A 251 -12.35 5.09 -0.99
CA VAL A 251 -11.78 5.65 0.26
C VAL A 251 -12.79 6.35 1.17
N GLY A 252 -14.05 6.45 0.74
CA GLY A 252 -15.09 7.19 1.47
C GLY A 252 -15.06 8.70 1.24
N GLY A 253 -14.27 9.18 0.28
CA GLY A 253 -14.16 10.58 -0.11
C GLY A 253 -14.99 10.93 -1.36
N ASN A 254 -14.86 12.18 -1.79
CA ASN A 254 -15.62 12.71 -2.95
C ASN A 254 -15.30 12.01 -4.28
N SER A 255 -14.17 11.28 -4.37
CA SER A 255 -13.80 10.52 -5.56
C SER A 255 -14.57 9.20 -5.74
N ASP A 256 -15.27 8.72 -4.72
CA ASP A 256 -15.97 7.44 -4.77
C ASP A 256 -17.09 7.43 -5.82
N GLU A 257 -17.86 8.52 -5.94
CA GLU A 257 -18.93 8.63 -6.93
C GLU A 257 -18.38 8.59 -8.37
N MET A 258 -17.28 9.29 -8.62
CA MET A 258 -16.61 9.30 -9.92
C MET A 258 -16.07 7.91 -10.26
N GLU A 259 -15.41 7.24 -9.30
CA GLU A 259 -14.90 5.87 -9.50
C GLU A 259 -16.05 4.90 -9.81
N GLN A 260 -17.15 4.98 -9.06
CA GLN A 260 -18.37 4.19 -9.32
C GLN A 260 -18.93 4.42 -10.73
N SER A 261 -19.05 5.68 -11.14
CA SER A 261 -19.57 6.05 -12.47
C SER A 261 -18.78 5.39 -13.60
N VAL A 262 -17.45 5.54 -13.56
CA VAL A 262 -16.56 4.94 -14.57
C VAL A 262 -16.62 3.42 -14.58
N LEU A 263 -16.67 2.81 -13.38
CA LEU A 263 -16.77 1.35 -13.27
C LEU A 263 -18.12 0.84 -13.79
N GLN A 264 -19.21 1.54 -13.52
CA GLN A 264 -20.53 1.16 -14.02
C GLN A 264 -20.64 1.29 -15.53
N GLU A 265 -19.99 2.29 -16.13
CA GLU A 265 -19.91 2.46 -17.58
C GLU A 265 -19.14 1.31 -18.24
N LEU A 266 -17.92 1.04 -17.76
CA LEU A 266 -17.00 0.08 -18.39
C LEU A 266 -17.32 -1.38 -18.03
N PHE A 267 -17.80 -1.63 -16.81
CA PHE A 267 -17.97 -2.98 -16.24
C PHE A 267 -19.31 -3.16 -15.54
N PRO A 268 -20.47 -2.96 -16.25
CA PRO A 268 -21.79 -2.91 -15.64
C PRO A 268 -22.22 -4.21 -14.92
N ASN A 269 -21.58 -5.32 -15.25
CA ASN A 269 -21.93 -6.65 -14.70
C ASN A 269 -20.81 -7.26 -13.84
N THR A 270 -19.78 -6.48 -13.48
CA THR A 270 -18.61 -6.96 -12.73
C THR A 270 -18.77 -6.62 -11.25
N GLU A 271 -18.46 -7.58 -10.38
CA GLU A 271 -18.51 -7.38 -8.94
C GLU A 271 -17.39 -6.42 -8.48
N THR A 272 -17.75 -5.46 -7.61
CA THR A 272 -16.80 -4.56 -6.97
C THR A 272 -16.41 -5.09 -5.59
N ILE A 273 -15.11 -5.12 -5.32
CA ILE A 273 -14.53 -5.62 -4.06
C ILE A 273 -13.99 -4.44 -3.26
N LEU A 274 -14.58 -4.20 -2.12
CA LEU A 274 -14.18 -3.16 -1.16
C LEU A 274 -13.36 -3.79 -0.03
N VAL A 275 -12.12 -3.39 0.13
CA VAL A 275 -11.21 -3.92 1.17
C VAL A 275 -11.03 -2.93 2.32
N LYS A 276 -11.07 -1.63 2.04
CA LYS A 276 -10.84 -0.58 3.04
C LYS A 276 -11.82 -0.57 4.23
N PRO A 277 -13.07 -1.02 4.15
CA PRO A 277 -13.93 -1.18 5.33
C PRO A 277 -13.31 -2.06 6.43
N TYR A 278 -12.35 -2.92 6.07
CA TYR A 278 -11.75 -3.89 7.00
C TYR A 278 -10.38 -3.46 7.54
N MET A 279 -9.72 -2.48 6.92
CA MET A 279 -8.36 -2.09 7.31
C MET A 279 -8.07 -0.58 7.21
N GLY A 280 -9.02 0.21 6.73
CA GLY A 280 -8.82 1.62 6.45
C GLY A 280 -7.98 1.89 5.20
N HIS A 281 -7.72 3.15 4.93
CA HIS A 281 -6.80 3.58 3.88
C HIS A 281 -5.37 3.57 4.42
N THR A 282 -4.58 2.59 4.02
CA THR A 282 -3.21 2.37 4.47
C THR A 282 -2.17 3.08 3.61
N LEU A 283 -2.57 4.16 2.94
CA LEU A 283 -1.71 5.06 2.16
C LEU A 283 -0.70 4.29 1.27
N GLY A 284 0.60 4.50 1.48
CA GLY A 284 1.65 3.89 0.67
C GLY A 284 1.72 2.36 0.73
N ALA A 285 1.18 1.74 1.79
CA ALA A 285 1.12 0.29 1.93
C ALA A 285 -0.06 -0.37 1.21
N SER A 286 -1.03 0.42 0.70
CA SER A 286 -2.29 -0.10 0.12
C SER A 286 -2.07 -1.15 -0.96
N GLY A 287 -1.10 -0.98 -1.86
CA GLY A 287 -0.86 -1.93 -2.95
C GLY A 287 -0.44 -3.34 -2.52
N THR A 288 0.16 -3.50 -1.33
CA THR A 288 0.58 -4.80 -0.78
C THR A 288 -0.39 -5.35 0.26
N LEU A 289 -1.24 -4.51 0.83
CA LEU A 289 -2.21 -4.92 1.86
C LEU A 289 -3.59 -5.26 1.28
N GLU A 290 -3.96 -4.66 0.17
CA GLU A 290 -5.23 -4.83 -0.55
C GLU A 290 -5.12 -5.84 -1.69
#